data_88acac7bfd3cb99b1f150e4ad58bb97a
#
_entry.id   88acac7bfd3cb99b1f150e4ad58bb97a
#
_cell.length_a   1.000
_cell.length_b   1.000
_cell.length_c   1.000
_cell.angle_alpha   90.00
_cell.angle_beta   90.00
_cell.angle_gamma   90.00
#
_symmetry.space_group_name_H-M   'P 1'
#
loop_
_entity.id
_entity.type
_entity.pdbx_description
1 polymer ?
#
loop_
_entity_poly.entity_id
_entity_poly.type
_entity_poly.pdbx_seq_one_letter_code
_entity_poly.pdbx_strand_id
1 'polypeptide(L)'
;MIPAWLEPIRDGAKAISADDLSRYVPPEGSNPRQSAVLMLFGEGPDGPDLLLTERAHHMRSHPGQISFPGGALDPTDATPVAGALREAQEETGLDPSGVEVIGVLPQLWLPPSNFAVTTVIGWWETESPVRVVDTDEVHSVLRVPIEELLEPTHRVTTVHPLGRLGPAFLVGEERDLLLWGFTAGVISRLFDFIGWTREWDTEVLFELEDWMLFGRNTPDEIPEMPEPNTQFQEGPGR
;
A
#
# COMPACT_ATOMS: atom_id res chain seq x y z
N MET A 1 17.14 10.38 -13.84
CA MET A 1 16.25 10.18 -15.05
C MET A 1 15.51 8.87 -14.85
N ILE A 2 14.17 8.89 -14.90
CA ILE A 2 13.39 7.67 -14.68
C ILE A 2 13.52 6.70 -15.88
N PRO A 3 13.55 5.39 -15.64
CA PRO A 3 13.60 4.39 -16.70
C PRO A 3 12.28 4.34 -17.47
N ALA A 4 12.34 3.91 -18.73
CA ALA A 4 11.18 3.93 -19.63
C ALA A 4 10.01 3.06 -19.14
N TRP A 5 10.30 1.95 -18.44
CA TRP A 5 9.25 1.08 -17.87
C TRP A 5 8.43 1.78 -16.77
N LEU A 6 8.98 2.81 -16.12
CA LEU A 6 8.32 3.56 -15.05
C LEU A 6 7.50 4.75 -15.56
N GLU A 7 7.62 5.13 -16.84
CA GLU A 7 6.84 6.22 -17.43
C GLU A 7 5.32 6.03 -17.32
N PRO A 8 4.75 4.81 -17.50
CA PRO A 8 3.31 4.59 -17.31
C PRO A 8 2.85 4.88 -15.86
N ILE A 9 3.65 4.56 -14.84
CA ILE A 9 3.36 4.88 -13.44
C ILE A 9 3.32 6.40 -13.23
N ARG A 10 4.36 7.12 -13.71
CA ARG A 10 4.43 8.59 -13.59
C ARG A 10 3.26 9.27 -14.28
N ASP A 11 2.91 8.83 -15.48
CA ASP A 11 1.83 9.43 -16.25
C ASP A 11 0.45 9.03 -15.71
N GLY A 12 0.31 7.78 -15.23
CA GLY A 12 -0.87 7.31 -14.50
C GLY A 12 -1.11 8.12 -13.23
N ALA A 13 -0.07 8.39 -12.45
CA ALA A 13 -0.17 9.18 -11.21
C ALA A 13 -0.71 10.60 -11.42
N LYS A 14 -0.50 11.18 -12.60
CA LYS A 14 -1.05 12.51 -12.97
C LYS A 14 -2.51 12.47 -13.40
N ALA A 15 -2.96 11.32 -13.91
CA ALA A 15 -4.27 11.18 -14.54
C ALA A 15 -5.31 10.53 -13.61
N ILE A 16 -4.87 9.68 -12.68
CA ILE A 16 -5.73 8.92 -11.79
C ILE A 16 -6.40 9.84 -10.75
N SER A 17 -7.69 9.62 -10.53
CA SER A 17 -8.48 10.35 -9.55
C SER A 17 -8.65 9.55 -8.24
N ALA A 18 -9.15 10.20 -7.18
CA ALA A 18 -9.47 9.51 -5.94
C ALA A 18 -10.56 8.44 -6.14
N ASP A 19 -11.51 8.70 -7.03
CA ASP A 19 -12.63 7.78 -7.33
C ASP A 19 -12.15 6.53 -8.09
N ASP A 20 -11.03 6.61 -8.82
CA ASP A 20 -10.42 5.43 -9.44
C ASP A 20 -9.73 4.52 -8.42
N LEU A 21 -9.27 5.08 -7.30
CA LEU A 21 -8.49 4.39 -6.28
C LEU A 21 -9.33 3.88 -5.10
N SER A 22 -10.36 4.62 -4.68
CA SER A 22 -11.15 4.29 -3.49
C SER A 22 -12.60 4.73 -3.61
N ARG A 23 -13.48 3.88 -3.10
CA ARG A 23 -14.92 4.16 -2.96
C ARG A 23 -15.28 4.87 -1.65
N TYR A 24 -14.31 5.10 -0.77
CA TYR A 24 -14.56 5.71 0.53
C TYR A 24 -14.20 7.18 0.53
N VAL A 25 -15.15 8.00 1.02
CA VAL A 25 -14.95 9.43 1.24
C VAL A 25 -15.11 9.74 2.73
N PRO A 26 -14.35 10.70 3.28
CA PRO A 26 -14.51 11.05 4.68
C PRO A 26 -15.89 11.67 4.92
N PRO A 27 -16.55 11.38 6.07
CA PRO A 27 -17.80 12.01 6.43
C PRO A 27 -17.68 13.53 6.48
N GLU A 28 -18.75 14.24 6.12
CA GLU A 28 -18.78 15.70 6.18
C GLU A 28 -18.45 16.19 7.60
N GLY A 29 -17.52 17.15 7.71
CA GLY A 29 -17.06 17.69 8.99
C GLY A 29 -16.09 16.78 9.76
N SER A 30 -15.70 15.62 9.22
CA SER A 30 -14.64 14.80 9.81
C SER A 30 -13.29 15.49 9.71
N ASN A 31 -12.40 15.20 10.67
CA ASN A 31 -11.01 15.67 10.65
C ASN A 31 -10.08 14.44 10.73
N PRO A 32 -9.85 13.73 9.62
CA PRO A 32 -9.01 12.55 9.60
C PRO A 32 -7.55 12.91 9.88
N ARG A 33 -6.85 12.02 10.58
CA ARG A 33 -5.43 12.15 10.83
C ARG A 33 -4.68 12.05 9.51
N GLN A 34 -3.75 12.97 9.28
CA GLN A 34 -2.95 13.00 8.06
C GLN A 34 -1.82 11.98 8.14
N SER A 35 -1.59 11.27 7.06
CA SER A 35 -0.55 10.25 6.92
C SER A 35 0.01 10.27 5.51
N ALA A 36 1.25 9.84 5.37
CA ALA A 36 1.87 9.66 4.07
C ALA A 36 2.68 8.36 4.02
N VAL A 37 2.67 7.72 2.86
CA VAL A 37 3.41 6.49 2.60
C VAL A 37 4.23 6.62 1.31
N LEU A 38 5.33 5.90 1.21
CA LEU A 38 6.22 5.91 0.06
C LEU A 38 6.08 4.63 -0.76
N MET A 39 5.53 4.74 -1.96
CA MET A 39 5.53 3.70 -2.99
C MET A 39 6.83 3.85 -3.81
N LEU A 40 7.90 3.18 -3.35
CA LEU A 40 9.24 3.33 -3.92
C LEU A 40 9.55 2.20 -4.88
N PHE A 41 9.70 2.55 -6.15
CA PHE A 41 10.15 1.66 -7.20
C PHE A 41 11.67 1.68 -7.30
N GLY A 42 12.28 0.49 -7.36
CA GLY A 42 13.71 0.27 -7.55
C GLY A 42 13.98 -0.66 -8.72
N GLU A 43 15.24 -1.03 -8.88
CA GLU A 43 15.69 -1.98 -9.89
C GLU A 43 16.67 -2.97 -9.24
N GLY A 44 16.09 -4.03 -8.65
CA GLY A 44 16.83 -5.06 -7.95
C GLY A 44 17.47 -6.09 -8.86
N PRO A 45 18.09 -7.14 -8.26
CA PRO A 45 18.75 -8.19 -9.03
C PRO A 45 17.82 -8.93 -10.00
N ASP A 46 16.55 -9.02 -9.66
CA ASP A 46 15.53 -9.74 -10.44
C ASP A 46 14.69 -8.79 -11.32
N GLY A 47 15.12 -7.55 -11.49
CA GLY A 47 14.47 -6.51 -12.28
C GLY A 47 13.75 -5.48 -11.43
N PRO A 48 12.78 -4.73 -12.02
CA PRO A 48 12.00 -3.73 -11.33
C PRO A 48 11.31 -4.28 -10.08
N ASP A 49 11.41 -3.57 -8.96
CA ASP A 49 10.82 -3.97 -7.68
C ASP A 49 10.16 -2.83 -6.92
N LEU A 50 9.49 -3.17 -5.84
CA LEU A 50 8.79 -2.27 -4.94
C LEU A 50 9.29 -2.50 -3.51
N LEU A 51 9.72 -1.42 -2.84
CA LEU A 51 10.11 -1.47 -1.43
C LEU A 51 8.86 -1.52 -0.54
N LEU A 52 8.78 -2.53 0.31
CA LEU A 52 7.72 -2.72 1.29
C LEU A 52 8.32 -3.03 2.66
N THR A 53 7.51 -2.88 3.70
CA THR A 53 7.83 -3.27 5.07
C THR A 53 6.81 -4.28 5.57
N GLU A 54 7.23 -5.23 6.37
CA GLU A 54 6.37 -6.08 7.17
C GLU A 54 6.31 -5.52 8.59
N ARG A 55 5.12 -5.25 9.09
CA ARG A 55 4.90 -4.71 10.43
C ARG A 55 5.29 -5.73 11.51
N ALA A 56 5.79 -5.23 12.63
CA ALA A 56 6.20 -6.09 13.73
C ALA A 56 5.01 -6.89 14.28
N HIS A 57 5.24 -8.21 14.49
CA HIS A 57 4.19 -9.15 14.93
C HIS A 57 3.65 -8.89 16.34
N HIS A 58 4.33 -8.09 17.14
CA HIS A 58 3.88 -7.73 18.49
C HIS A 58 3.01 -6.47 18.53
N MET A 59 2.79 -5.83 17.40
CA MET A 59 1.94 -4.63 17.32
C MET A 59 0.49 -4.94 17.69
N ARG A 60 -0.20 -3.91 18.20
CA ARG A 60 -1.59 -4.04 18.65
C ARG A 60 -2.60 -4.08 17.52
N SER A 61 -2.24 -3.53 16.38
CA SER A 61 -3.09 -3.49 15.17
C SER A 61 -2.28 -3.90 13.95
N HIS A 62 -2.89 -4.71 13.10
CA HIS A 62 -2.30 -5.19 11.84
C HIS A 62 -0.90 -5.82 11.98
N PRO A 63 -0.67 -6.75 12.95
CA PRO A 63 0.61 -7.41 13.11
C PRO A 63 0.96 -8.22 11.86
N GLY A 64 2.22 -8.15 11.42
CA GLY A 64 2.67 -8.87 10.23
C GLY A 64 2.10 -8.36 8.89
N GLN A 65 1.31 -7.27 8.89
CA GLN A 65 0.79 -6.73 7.64
C GLN A 65 1.91 -6.11 6.79
N ILE A 66 1.88 -6.41 5.49
CA ILE A 66 2.80 -5.80 4.54
C ILE A 66 2.24 -4.45 4.09
N SER A 67 3.08 -3.43 4.12
CA SER A 67 2.71 -2.06 3.79
C SER A 67 3.82 -1.32 3.05
N PHE A 68 3.46 -0.22 2.39
CA PHE A 68 4.45 0.79 2.06
C PHE A 68 5.07 1.34 3.34
N PRO A 69 6.36 1.67 3.37
CA PRO A 69 6.94 2.44 4.46
C PRO A 69 6.22 3.78 4.60
N GLY A 70 5.93 4.18 5.84
CA GLY A 70 5.20 5.43 6.07
C GLY A 70 4.39 5.44 7.36
N GLY A 71 3.89 6.62 7.72
CA GLY A 71 3.19 6.83 8.98
C GLY A 71 2.41 8.14 9.05
N ALA A 72 2.11 8.56 10.28
CA ALA A 72 1.42 9.82 10.53
C ALA A 72 2.33 11.01 10.23
N LEU A 73 1.78 12.08 9.66
CA LEU A 73 2.52 13.30 9.47
C LEU A 73 2.85 13.93 10.83
N ASP A 74 4.12 14.27 11.02
CA ASP A 74 4.60 15.06 12.13
C ASP A 74 4.31 16.56 11.87
N PRO A 75 4.05 17.38 12.90
CA PRO A 75 3.89 18.82 12.74
C PRO A 75 5.09 19.53 12.08
N THR A 76 6.26 18.92 12.08
CA THR A 76 7.47 19.43 11.42
C THR A 76 7.57 19.04 9.94
N ASP A 77 6.75 18.11 9.46
CA ASP A 77 6.71 17.74 8.05
C ASP A 77 6.10 18.87 7.21
N ALA A 78 6.93 19.51 6.39
CA ALA A 78 6.48 20.62 5.55
C ALA A 78 5.45 20.20 4.50
N THR A 79 5.49 18.94 4.07
CA THR A 79 4.61 18.36 3.04
C THR A 79 4.42 16.86 3.28
N PRO A 80 3.37 16.22 2.72
CA PRO A 80 3.24 14.76 2.74
C PRO A 80 4.45 14.03 2.12
N VAL A 81 5.10 14.64 1.12
CA VAL A 81 6.34 14.09 0.54
C VAL A 81 7.46 14.02 1.58
N ALA A 82 7.65 15.10 2.35
CA ALA A 82 8.67 15.11 3.41
C ALA A 82 8.38 14.05 4.47
N GLY A 83 7.12 13.91 4.89
CA GLY A 83 6.70 12.88 5.86
C GLY A 83 6.94 11.47 5.36
N ALA A 84 6.54 11.15 4.11
CA ALA A 84 6.75 9.82 3.53
C ALA A 84 8.23 9.43 3.44
N LEU A 85 9.10 10.38 3.06
CA LEU A 85 10.54 10.15 2.98
C LEU A 85 11.19 10.01 4.37
N ARG A 86 10.75 10.81 5.35
CA ARG A 86 11.22 10.70 6.74
C ARG A 86 10.87 9.34 7.34
N GLU A 87 9.60 8.94 7.25
CA GLU A 87 9.12 7.65 7.76
C GLU A 87 9.89 6.48 7.10
N ALA A 88 10.04 6.52 5.77
CA ALA A 88 10.80 5.49 5.07
C ALA A 88 12.27 5.42 5.55
N GLN A 89 12.90 6.55 5.85
CA GLN A 89 14.25 6.60 6.43
C GLN A 89 14.26 6.02 7.86
N GLU A 90 13.30 6.38 8.70
CA GLU A 90 13.20 5.92 10.09
C GLU A 90 12.94 4.41 10.18
N GLU A 91 12.08 3.88 9.33
CA GLU A 91 11.73 2.45 9.29
C GLU A 91 12.80 1.57 8.64
N THR A 92 13.37 2.03 7.52
CA THR A 92 14.19 1.18 6.64
C THR A 92 15.65 1.62 6.49
N GLY A 93 16.03 2.79 6.99
CA GLY A 93 17.36 3.36 6.78
C GLY A 93 17.60 3.86 5.35
N LEU A 94 16.56 3.96 4.53
CA LEU A 94 16.62 4.55 3.20
C LEU A 94 17.29 5.92 3.24
N ASP A 95 18.21 6.19 2.30
CA ASP A 95 18.72 7.55 2.06
C ASP A 95 17.74 8.30 1.13
N PRO A 96 16.98 9.29 1.65
CA PRO A 96 16.02 10.03 0.85
C PRO A 96 16.66 10.82 -0.30
N SER A 97 17.95 11.14 -0.21
CA SER A 97 18.66 11.87 -1.27
C SER A 97 18.80 11.07 -2.57
N GLY A 98 18.66 9.74 -2.49
CA GLY A 98 18.67 8.85 -3.63
C GLY A 98 17.31 8.67 -4.30
N VAL A 99 16.24 9.31 -3.79
CA VAL A 99 14.87 9.15 -4.27
C VAL A 99 14.43 10.33 -5.14
N GLU A 100 14.11 10.07 -6.39
CA GLU A 100 13.41 11.03 -7.27
C GLU A 100 11.90 10.84 -7.08
N VAL A 101 11.19 11.85 -6.54
CA VAL A 101 9.72 11.83 -6.44
C VAL A 101 9.12 12.07 -7.81
N ILE A 102 8.39 11.09 -8.33
CA ILE A 102 7.84 11.10 -9.69
C ILE A 102 6.32 11.33 -9.74
N GLY A 103 5.65 11.24 -8.60
CA GLY A 103 4.21 11.49 -8.51
C GLY A 103 3.70 11.48 -7.07
N VAL A 104 2.48 11.97 -6.92
CA VAL A 104 1.71 11.90 -5.68
C VAL A 104 0.28 11.54 -6.05
N LEU A 105 -0.22 10.45 -5.49
CA LEU A 105 -1.61 10.03 -5.71
C LEU A 105 -2.59 10.89 -4.92
N PRO A 106 -3.86 10.97 -5.34
CA PRO A 106 -4.92 11.57 -4.55
C PRO A 106 -4.97 11.01 -3.14
N GLN A 107 -5.25 11.86 -2.18
CA GLN A 107 -5.42 11.44 -0.79
C GLN A 107 -6.63 10.52 -0.63
N LEU A 108 -6.44 9.41 0.08
CA LEU A 108 -7.48 8.40 0.31
C LEU A 108 -7.82 8.31 1.79
N TRP A 109 -9.10 8.25 2.10
CA TRP A 109 -9.57 8.07 3.47
C TRP A 109 -9.72 6.59 3.84
N LEU A 110 -9.20 6.22 5.01
CA LEU A 110 -9.27 4.88 5.58
C LEU A 110 -10.25 4.86 6.77
N PRO A 111 -11.50 4.39 6.57
CA PRO A 111 -12.54 4.43 7.58
C PRO A 111 -12.15 3.82 8.94
N PRO A 112 -11.54 2.62 9.01
CA PRO A 112 -11.29 1.96 10.30
C PRO A 112 -10.33 2.74 11.20
N SER A 113 -9.33 3.38 10.62
CA SER A 113 -8.29 4.12 11.34
C SER A 113 -8.52 5.62 11.38
N ASN A 114 -9.50 6.12 10.61
CA ASN A 114 -9.74 7.54 10.37
C ASN A 114 -8.49 8.30 9.90
N PHE A 115 -7.66 7.66 9.07
CA PHE A 115 -6.54 8.30 8.40
C PHE A 115 -6.91 8.78 7.00
N ALA A 116 -6.35 9.92 6.62
CA ALA A 116 -6.28 10.39 5.23
C ALA A 116 -4.84 10.20 4.76
N VAL A 117 -4.64 9.23 3.88
CA VAL A 117 -3.32 8.75 3.46
C VAL A 117 -2.97 9.30 2.08
N THR A 118 -1.82 9.96 1.99
CA THR A 118 -1.22 10.39 0.72
C THR A 118 -0.13 9.38 0.30
N THR A 119 -0.29 8.76 -0.87
CA THR A 119 0.74 7.88 -1.42
C THR A 119 1.68 8.70 -2.32
N VAL A 120 2.94 8.78 -1.91
CA VAL A 120 4.04 9.40 -2.67
C VAL A 120 4.71 8.32 -3.52
N ILE A 121 4.87 8.58 -4.82
CA ILE A 121 5.55 7.65 -5.73
C ILE A 121 6.98 8.13 -5.95
N GLY A 122 7.94 7.27 -5.64
CA GLY A 122 9.36 7.51 -5.80
C GLY A 122 10.02 6.55 -6.78
N TRP A 123 11.04 7.05 -7.46
CA TRP A 123 12.04 6.27 -8.17
C TRP A 123 13.35 6.27 -7.38
N TRP A 124 13.87 5.09 -7.08
CA TRP A 124 15.12 4.92 -6.34
C TRP A 124 16.31 5.04 -7.29
N GLU A 125 16.62 6.28 -7.69
CA GLU A 125 17.66 6.57 -8.70
C GLU A 125 19.07 6.18 -8.21
N THR A 126 19.34 6.40 -6.93
CA THR A 126 20.60 5.99 -6.29
C THR A 126 20.27 5.13 -5.08
N GLU A 127 20.41 3.82 -5.24
CA GLU A 127 20.10 2.89 -4.18
C GLU A 127 21.05 3.02 -2.98
N SER A 128 20.48 2.97 -1.80
CA SER A 128 21.19 2.87 -0.52
C SER A 128 20.86 1.52 0.14
N PRO A 129 21.74 0.99 1.00
CA PRO A 129 21.39 -0.20 1.78
C PRO A 129 20.18 0.06 2.68
N VAL A 130 19.20 -0.83 2.62
CA VAL A 130 18.03 -0.80 3.50
C VAL A 130 18.05 -1.99 4.46
N ARG A 131 17.52 -1.78 5.65
CA ARG A 131 17.40 -2.77 6.71
C ARG A 131 16.32 -2.33 7.70
N VAL A 132 15.89 -3.21 8.57
CA VAL A 132 15.06 -2.81 9.71
C VAL A 132 15.85 -1.87 10.61
N VAL A 133 15.33 -0.66 10.85
CA VAL A 133 15.89 0.33 11.77
C VAL A 133 15.03 0.43 13.02
N ASP A 134 13.73 0.56 12.87
CA ASP A 134 12.78 0.53 13.97
C ASP A 134 12.19 -0.87 14.15
N THR A 135 12.77 -1.64 15.09
CA THR A 135 12.32 -3.02 15.40
C THR A 135 11.00 -3.07 16.18
N ASP A 136 10.53 -1.94 16.69
CA ASP A 136 9.24 -1.86 17.40
C ASP A 136 8.08 -1.74 16.38
N GLU A 137 8.35 -1.23 15.18
CA GLU A 137 7.34 -1.05 14.14
C GLU A 137 7.51 -2.01 12.97
N VAL A 138 8.75 -2.36 12.60
CA VAL A 138 9.08 -3.14 11.40
C VAL A 138 9.73 -4.47 11.78
N HIS A 139 9.20 -5.56 11.22
CA HIS A 139 9.75 -6.92 11.33
C HIS A 139 10.79 -7.18 10.23
N SER A 140 10.43 -6.87 9.00
CA SER A 140 11.30 -7.07 7.83
C SER A 140 11.13 -5.98 6.79
N VAL A 141 12.16 -5.79 5.97
CA VAL A 141 12.14 -4.93 4.77
C VAL A 141 12.20 -5.83 3.56
N LEU A 142 11.24 -5.65 2.66
CA LEU A 142 11.04 -6.49 1.49
C LEU A 142 11.27 -5.69 0.21
N ARG A 143 11.89 -6.33 -0.79
CA ARG A 143 11.93 -5.86 -2.17
C ARG A 143 11.15 -6.85 -3.00
N VAL A 144 9.93 -6.49 -3.38
CA VAL A 144 9.02 -7.37 -4.10
C VAL A 144 9.09 -7.06 -5.59
N PRO A 145 9.52 -8.02 -6.44
CA PRO A 145 9.58 -7.82 -7.88
C PRO A 145 8.21 -7.44 -8.45
N ILE A 146 8.18 -6.46 -9.35
CA ILE A 146 6.92 -6.06 -10.03
C ILE A 146 6.32 -7.24 -10.80
N GLU A 147 7.16 -8.07 -11.39
CA GLU A 147 6.71 -9.27 -12.10
C GLU A 147 5.97 -10.26 -11.18
N GLU A 148 6.37 -10.36 -9.92
CA GLU A 148 5.69 -11.17 -8.90
C GLU A 148 4.28 -10.64 -8.61
N LEU A 149 4.11 -9.31 -8.54
CA LEU A 149 2.80 -8.66 -8.35
C LEU A 149 1.90 -8.76 -9.59
N LEU A 150 2.49 -8.94 -10.77
CA LEU A 150 1.76 -9.09 -12.04
C LEU A 150 1.43 -10.56 -12.35
N GLU A 151 2.01 -11.52 -11.63
CA GLU A 151 1.79 -12.95 -11.85
C GLU A 151 0.37 -13.34 -11.41
N PRO A 152 -0.51 -13.80 -12.34
CA PRO A 152 -1.90 -14.11 -12.02
C PRO A 152 -2.09 -15.13 -10.90
N THR A 153 -1.20 -16.13 -10.81
CA THR A 153 -1.27 -17.19 -9.79
C THR A 153 -0.89 -16.71 -8.38
N HIS A 154 -0.34 -15.52 -8.25
CA HIS A 154 -0.03 -14.90 -6.97
C HIS A 154 -1.15 -13.97 -6.47
N ARG A 155 -2.19 -13.77 -7.27
CA ARG A 155 -3.31 -12.91 -6.91
C ARG A 155 -4.44 -13.71 -6.29
N VAL A 156 -5.00 -13.16 -5.20
CA VAL A 156 -6.17 -13.70 -4.52
C VAL A 156 -7.15 -12.58 -4.17
N THR A 157 -8.40 -12.96 -3.94
CA THR A 157 -9.42 -12.06 -3.39
C THR A 157 -9.53 -12.30 -1.90
N THR A 158 -9.20 -11.30 -1.08
CA THR A 158 -9.45 -11.38 0.37
C THR A 158 -10.92 -11.23 0.67
N VAL A 159 -11.38 -12.02 1.65
CA VAL A 159 -12.72 -11.92 2.23
C VAL A 159 -12.60 -11.38 3.65
N HIS A 160 -13.07 -10.16 3.87
CA HIS A 160 -13.15 -9.57 5.21
C HIS A 160 -14.28 -10.23 6.00
N PRO A 161 -14.19 -10.40 7.34
CA PRO A 161 -15.27 -10.96 8.16
C PRO A 161 -16.65 -10.30 7.97
N LEU A 162 -16.69 -9.04 7.55
CA LEU A 162 -17.92 -8.33 7.16
C LEU A 162 -18.37 -8.61 5.70
N GLY A 163 -17.82 -9.63 5.05
CA GLY A 163 -18.18 -10.04 3.69
C GLY A 163 -17.66 -9.14 2.56
N ARG A 164 -16.76 -8.22 2.85
CA ARG A 164 -16.15 -7.35 1.83
C ARG A 164 -15.02 -8.04 1.12
N LEU A 165 -14.94 -7.81 -0.17
CA LEU A 165 -13.90 -8.36 -1.03
C LEU A 165 -12.84 -7.29 -1.32
N GLY A 166 -11.58 -7.71 -1.42
CA GLY A 166 -10.47 -6.84 -1.79
C GLY A 166 -9.35 -7.59 -2.50
N PRO A 167 -8.56 -6.92 -3.36
CA PRO A 167 -7.43 -7.54 -4.01
C PRO A 167 -6.31 -7.81 -3.00
N ALA A 168 -5.58 -8.91 -3.21
CA ALA A 168 -4.38 -9.22 -2.47
C ALA A 168 -3.37 -9.98 -3.34
N PHE A 169 -2.14 -10.06 -2.84
CA PHE A 169 -1.03 -10.72 -3.51
C PHE A 169 -0.32 -11.62 -2.50
N LEU A 170 0.02 -12.81 -2.94
CA LEU A 170 0.91 -13.71 -2.22
C LEU A 170 2.33 -13.37 -2.65
N VAL A 171 3.16 -12.90 -1.71
CA VAL A 171 4.52 -12.44 -1.97
C VAL A 171 5.54 -13.18 -1.10
N GLY A 172 6.82 -13.05 -1.45
CA GLY A 172 7.91 -13.75 -0.78
C GLY A 172 8.31 -15.04 -1.50
N GLU A 173 9.52 -15.55 -1.21
CA GLU A 173 10.09 -16.72 -1.90
C GLU A 173 9.17 -17.95 -1.85
N GLU A 174 8.50 -18.18 -0.73
CA GLU A 174 7.56 -19.32 -0.52
C GLU A 174 6.09 -18.90 -0.75
N ARG A 175 5.81 -17.64 -1.09
CA ARG A 175 4.46 -17.06 -1.26
C ARG A 175 3.63 -17.18 0.02
N ASP A 176 4.27 -17.08 1.15
CA ASP A 176 3.69 -17.24 2.48
C ASP A 176 3.28 -15.91 3.11
N LEU A 177 3.64 -14.79 2.48
CA LEU A 177 3.29 -13.46 2.93
C LEU A 177 2.09 -12.91 2.14
N LEU A 178 1.06 -12.47 2.86
CA LEU A 178 -0.13 -11.88 2.26
C LEU A 178 -0.05 -10.35 2.26
N LEU A 179 0.09 -9.77 1.08
CA LEU A 179 -0.03 -8.33 0.85
C LEU A 179 -1.49 -8.00 0.56
N TRP A 180 -2.18 -7.27 1.46
CA TRP A 180 -3.61 -7.00 1.39
C TRP A 180 -3.96 -5.60 1.91
N GLY A 181 -5.25 -5.26 1.93
CA GLY A 181 -5.77 -4.00 2.48
C GLY A 181 -5.44 -2.78 1.62
N PHE A 182 -5.09 -1.66 2.26
CA PHE A 182 -4.81 -0.38 1.58
C PHE A 182 -3.69 -0.52 0.55
N THR A 183 -2.58 -1.11 0.94
CA THR A 183 -1.39 -1.23 0.08
C THR A 183 -1.69 -2.03 -1.18
N ALA A 184 -2.29 -3.22 -1.04
CA ALA A 184 -2.70 -4.03 -2.19
C ALA A 184 -3.77 -3.33 -3.04
N GLY A 185 -4.69 -2.63 -2.40
CA GLY A 185 -5.72 -1.85 -3.09
C GLY A 185 -5.13 -0.77 -4.00
N VAL A 186 -4.18 0.01 -3.48
CA VAL A 186 -3.49 1.06 -4.26
C VAL A 186 -2.69 0.46 -5.40
N ILE A 187 -1.91 -0.60 -5.15
CA ILE A 187 -1.12 -1.29 -6.18
C ILE A 187 -2.05 -1.81 -7.29
N SER A 188 -3.07 -2.59 -6.90
CA SER A 188 -4.01 -3.19 -7.86
C SER A 188 -4.68 -2.14 -8.73
N ARG A 189 -5.26 -1.09 -8.11
CA ARG A 189 -5.98 -0.04 -8.84
C ARG A 189 -5.06 0.79 -9.75
N LEU A 190 -3.85 1.11 -9.31
CA LEU A 190 -2.88 1.81 -10.15
C LEU A 190 -2.46 0.94 -11.34
N PHE A 191 -2.17 -0.36 -11.10
CA PHE A 191 -1.78 -1.28 -12.18
C PHE A 191 -2.93 -1.54 -13.17
N ASP A 192 -4.18 -1.62 -12.69
CA ASP A 192 -5.37 -1.69 -13.53
C ASP A 192 -5.49 -0.44 -14.42
N PHE A 193 -5.35 0.75 -13.81
CA PHE A 193 -5.48 2.03 -14.48
C PHE A 193 -4.47 2.24 -15.60
N ILE A 194 -3.22 1.79 -15.41
CA ILE A 194 -2.15 1.92 -16.42
C ILE A 194 -2.07 0.70 -17.36
N GLY A 195 -2.96 -0.29 -17.22
CA GLY A 195 -3.03 -1.46 -18.10
C GLY A 195 -1.93 -2.50 -17.88
N TRP A 196 -1.33 -2.56 -16.68
CA TRP A 196 -0.32 -3.58 -16.36
C TRP A 196 -0.93 -4.89 -15.85
N THR A 197 -2.13 -4.82 -15.24
CA THR A 197 -2.79 -5.99 -14.67
C THR A 197 -3.02 -7.06 -15.76
N ARG A 198 -2.61 -8.28 -15.48
CA ARG A 198 -2.93 -9.48 -16.25
C ARG A 198 -4.22 -10.08 -15.73
N GLU A 199 -5.00 -10.74 -16.60
CA GLU A 199 -6.21 -11.46 -16.21
C GLU A 199 -5.87 -12.52 -15.16
N TRP A 200 -6.61 -12.55 -14.04
CA TRP A 200 -6.42 -13.46 -12.94
C TRP A 200 -7.75 -13.99 -12.41
N ASP A 201 -7.71 -15.11 -11.67
CA ASP A 201 -8.91 -15.77 -11.14
C ASP A 201 -9.36 -15.09 -9.83
N THR A 202 -10.41 -14.26 -9.92
CA THR A 202 -10.98 -13.54 -8.78
C THR A 202 -11.77 -14.42 -7.82
N GLU A 203 -12.03 -15.70 -8.18
CA GLU A 203 -12.72 -16.67 -7.33
C GLU A 203 -11.78 -17.41 -6.37
N VAL A 204 -10.46 -17.21 -6.51
CA VAL A 204 -9.49 -17.69 -5.52
C VAL A 204 -9.57 -16.82 -4.27
N LEU A 205 -10.28 -17.31 -3.26
CA LEU A 205 -10.60 -16.56 -2.05
C LEU A 205 -9.60 -16.86 -0.92
N PHE A 206 -9.26 -15.81 -0.15
CA PHE A 206 -8.48 -15.89 1.07
C PHE A 206 -9.25 -15.22 2.21
N GLU A 207 -9.71 -16.00 3.16
CA GLU A 207 -10.43 -15.48 4.33
C GLU A 207 -9.46 -14.82 5.30
N LEU A 208 -9.72 -13.53 5.62
CA LEU A 208 -8.95 -12.80 6.62
C LEU A 208 -9.41 -13.22 8.03
N GLU A 209 -8.46 -13.64 8.84
CA GLU A 209 -8.72 -13.96 10.24
C GLU A 209 -8.75 -12.68 11.10
N ASP A 210 -9.53 -12.69 12.19
CA ASP A 210 -9.70 -11.54 13.07
C ASP A 210 -8.37 -11.01 13.61
N TRP A 211 -7.41 -11.87 13.90
CA TRP A 211 -6.09 -11.45 14.39
C TRP A 211 -5.29 -10.64 13.35
N MET A 212 -5.52 -10.87 12.06
CA MET A 212 -4.88 -10.11 10.99
C MET A 212 -5.37 -8.66 10.96
N LEU A 213 -6.61 -8.44 11.39
CA LEU A 213 -7.25 -7.13 11.42
C LEU A 213 -6.96 -6.38 12.73
N PHE A 214 -7.10 -7.06 13.85
CA PHE A 214 -7.15 -6.46 15.19
C PHE A 214 -5.97 -6.85 16.09
N GLY A 215 -5.14 -7.79 15.64
CA GLY A 215 -4.06 -8.32 16.46
C GLY A 215 -4.59 -8.89 17.77
N ARG A 216 -3.97 -8.49 18.89
CA ARG A 216 -4.39 -8.93 20.23
C ARG A 216 -5.61 -8.19 20.79
N ASN A 217 -6.08 -7.17 20.07
CA ASN A 217 -7.22 -6.34 20.48
C ASN A 217 -8.48 -6.68 19.68
N THR A 218 -8.68 -7.96 19.33
CA THR A 218 -9.91 -8.39 18.68
C THR A 218 -11.11 -7.88 19.47
N PRO A 219 -11.95 -7.00 18.92
CA PRO A 219 -13.13 -6.50 19.59
C PRO A 219 -14.21 -7.58 19.71
N ASP A 220 -15.09 -7.48 20.70
CA ASP A 220 -16.26 -8.39 20.84
C ASP A 220 -17.19 -8.29 19.62
N GLU A 221 -17.26 -7.11 19.00
CA GLU A 221 -17.99 -6.87 17.76
C GLU A 221 -17.06 -6.16 16.76
N ILE A 222 -17.03 -6.64 15.51
CA ILE A 222 -16.27 -6.00 14.43
C ILE A 222 -16.93 -4.66 14.10
N PRO A 223 -16.22 -3.51 14.17
CA PRO A 223 -16.77 -2.21 13.88
C PRO A 223 -17.35 -2.14 12.46
N GLU A 224 -18.59 -1.65 12.35
CA GLU A 224 -19.18 -1.38 11.04
C GLU A 224 -18.36 -0.33 10.31
N MET A 225 -18.09 -0.60 9.02
CA MET A 225 -17.47 0.38 8.15
C MET A 225 -18.55 1.24 7.48
N PRO A 226 -18.29 2.51 7.19
CA PRO A 226 -19.23 3.34 6.45
C PRO A 226 -19.58 2.72 5.09
N GLU A 227 -20.79 2.97 4.62
CA GLU A 227 -21.19 2.55 3.29
C GLU A 227 -20.26 3.15 2.21
N PRO A 228 -19.87 2.35 1.21
CA PRO A 228 -19.06 2.85 0.11
C PRO A 228 -19.86 3.85 -0.74
N ASN A 229 -19.16 4.79 -1.37
CA ASN A 229 -19.78 5.68 -2.33
C ASN A 229 -20.37 4.88 -3.50
N THR A 230 -21.69 4.96 -3.70
CA THR A 230 -22.41 4.21 -4.74
C THR A 230 -22.12 4.69 -6.17
N GLN A 231 -21.46 5.83 -6.33
CA GLN A 231 -21.05 6.36 -7.66
C GLN A 231 -19.71 5.78 -8.14
N PHE A 232 -19.05 4.96 -7.33
CA PHE A 232 -17.81 4.32 -7.70
C PHE A 232 -18.03 3.37 -8.88
N GLN A 233 -17.44 3.68 -10.04
CA GLN A 233 -17.45 2.79 -11.19
C GLN A 233 -16.44 1.67 -10.95
N GLU A 234 -16.92 0.44 -10.88
CA GLU A 234 -16.03 -0.73 -10.91
C GLU A 234 -15.32 -0.74 -12.28
N GLY A 235 -14.00 -0.59 -12.27
CA GLY A 235 -13.20 -0.75 -13.48
C GLY A 235 -13.39 -2.15 -14.07
N PRO A 236 -12.99 -2.39 -15.35
CA PRO A 236 -13.11 -3.69 -16.01
C PRO A 236 -12.14 -4.68 -15.35
N GLY A 237 -12.59 -5.36 -14.34
CA GLY A 237 -11.83 -6.34 -13.55
C GLY A 237 -12.71 -6.91 -12.44
N ARG A 238 -13.83 -7.53 -12.86
CA ARG A 238 -14.53 -8.55 -12.08
C ARG A 238 -13.93 -9.88 -12.38
#